data_a6f39df9f4a82b9d6f4d405ec70ad8d8
#
_entry.id   a6f39df9f4a82b9d6f4d405ec70ad8d8
#
_cell.length_a   1.000
_cell.length_b   1.000
_cell.length_c   1.000
_cell.angle_alpha   90.00
_cell.angle_beta   90.00
_cell.angle_gamma   90.00
#
_symmetry.space_group_name_H-M   'P 1'
#
loop_
_entity.id
_entity.type
_entity.pdbx_description
1 polymer ?
#
loop_
_entity_poly.entity_id
_entity_poly.type
_entity_poly.pdbx_seq_one_letter_code
_entity_poly.pdbx_strand_id
1 'polypeptide(L)'
;MLRKIKIAAIQMDANYAPTSERLQRAERLVGQAVPSGVDLVVLPELFNTGYGYTAENFQRAEPLSGQTVAWLKETAVEHQIHLAGSLMLLDEQEIYNALLLFAPDGRMWRYDKSYPWGWERAYFRGRKGITVAETDLGDIGLMICWDTAHRNLWRQYAGRVNLMIISSCPPDVTNPTFIFENGDKVTLDDFGKVGKLLKNTGRLLFGEMVNQQTAWLGVPAVQTVGSGHIRTAIPNGLLSLISCLPVAPKLMKYLPQGNSIQLECDFVQGCKIVDSDGNVQTELEQAQGETFTIAEVVVPDKKTEPESPQPKSLLPGISYLSSDIVLPLLMLPVYRQGVHQVIAGE
;
A
#
# COMPACT_ATOMS: atom_id res chain seq x y z
N MET A 1 -7.30 -18.53 26.60
CA MET A 1 -8.36 -18.87 25.60
C MET A 1 -7.93 -18.33 24.27
N LEU A 2 -8.18 -19.04 23.18
CA LEU A 2 -7.95 -18.50 21.84
C LEU A 2 -8.99 -17.38 21.61
N ARG A 3 -8.54 -16.16 21.32
CA ARG A 3 -9.42 -15.04 21.01
C ARG A 3 -9.83 -15.12 19.56
N LYS A 4 -11.12 -14.99 19.28
CA LYS A 4 -11.64 -14.83 17.92
C LYS A 4 -11.96 -13.37 17.70
N ILE A 5 -11.57 -12.83 16.56
CA ILE A 5 -11.92 -11.48 16.11
C ILE A 5 -12.48 -11.56 14.69
N LYS A 6 -13.46 -10.69 14.43
CA LYS A 6 -14.08 -10.57 13.12
C LYS A 6 -13.54 -9.33 12.43
N ILE A 7 -12.95 -9.51 11.26
CA ILE A 7 -12.26 -8.47 10.50
C ILE A 7 -12.98 -8.22 9.19
N ALA A 8 -13.13 -6.94 8.82
CA ALA A 8 -13.54 -6.53 7.48
C ALA A 8 -12.34 -5.95 6.72
N ALA A 9 -12.07 -6.47 5.53
CA ALA A 9 -11.13 -5.92 4.58
C ALA A 9 -11.91 -5.18 3.49
N ILE A 10 -11.66 -3.87 3.36
CA ILE A 10 -12.37 -3.00 2.42
C ILE A 10 -11.56 -2.88 1.12
N GLN A 11 -12.25 -3.06 -0.02
CA GLN A 11 -11.75 -2.74 -1.36
C GLN A 11 -12.46 -1.48 -1.86
N MET A 12 -11.70 -0.46 -2.24
CA MET A 12 -12.23 0.80 -2.80
C MET A 12 -11.65 1.05 -4.17
N ASP A 13 -12.42 1.69 -5.04
CA ASP A 13 -11.87 2.23 -6.29
C ASP A 13 -10.71 3.18 -5.97
N ALA A 14 -9.59 3.00 -6.65
CA ALA A 14 -8.36 3.72 -6.37
C ALA A 14 -8.16 4.98 -7.22
N ASN A 15 -9.11 5.32 -8.10
CA ASN A 15 -9.03 6.55 -8.88
C ASN A 15 -9.17 7.78 -7.98
N TYR A 16 -8.51 8.86 -8.40
CA TYR A 16 -8.60 10.14 -7.71
C TYR A 16 -10.03 10.68 -7.66
N ALA A 17 -10.41 11.16 -6.48
CA ALA A 17 -11.61 11.95 -6.25
C ALA A 17 -11.35 12.93 -5.09
N PRO A 18 -12.18 13.97 -4.92
CA PRO A 18 -12.10 14.87 -3.76
C PRO A 18 -12.16 14.08 -2.45
N THR A 19 -11.37 14.49 -1.46
CA THR A 19 -11.30 13.79 -0.16
C THR A 19 -12.67 13.62 0.48
N SER A 20 -13.54 14.63 0.41
CA SER A 20 -14.92 14.54 0.92
C SER A 20 -15.74 13.42 0.27
N GLU A 21 -15.62 13.25 -1.04
CA GLU A 21 -16.27 12.14 -1.78
C GLU A 21 -15.67 10.78 -1.37
N ARG A 22 -14.35 10.70 -1.25
CA ARG A 22 -13.64 9.49 -0.84
C ARG A 22 -14.05 9.06 0.57
N LEU A 23 -14.15 10.01 1.51
CA LEU A 23 -14.61 9.75 2.87
C LEU A 23 -16.08 9.27 2.90
N GLN A 24 -16.97 9.85 2.08
CA GLN A 24 -18.35 9.37 1.95
C GLN A 24 -18.43 7.93 1.42
N ARG A 25 -17.58 7.55 0.48
CA ARG A 25 -17.49 6.16 -0.02
C ARG A 25 -17.01 5.21 1.08
N ALA A 26 -15.95 5.61 1.82
CA ALA A 26 -15.44 4.85 2.94
C ALA A 26 -16.50 4.68 4.04
N GLU A 27 -17.21 5.75 4.41
CA GLU A 27 -18.31 5.75 5.38
C GLU A 27 -19.40 4.75 5.01
N ARG A 28 -19.83 4.76 3.74
CA ARG A 28 -20.83 3.80 3.24
C ARG A 28 -20.35 2.35 3.42
N LEU A 29 -19.10 2.04 3.05
CA LEU A 29 -18.56 0.67 3.13
C LEU A 29 -18.36 0.22 4.58
N VAL A 30 -17.85 1.08 5.45
CA VAL A 30 -17.73 0.83 6.89
C VAL A 30 -19.11 0.61 7.51
N GLY A 31 -20.08 1.50 7.23
CA GLY A 31 -21.44 1.39 7.71
C GLY A 31 -22.17 0.12 7.27
N GLN A 32 -21.81 -0.44 6.09
CA GLN A 32 -22.32 -1.73 5.63
C GLN A 32 -21.64 -2.93 6.32
N ALA A 33 -20.36 -2.82 6.69
CA ALA A 33 -19.61 -3.90 7.36
C ALA A 33 -19.96 -4.01 8.86
N VAL A 34 -20.15 -2.88 9.55
CA VAL A 34 -20.38 -2.78 11.01
C VAL A 34 -21.55 -3.66 11.50
N PRO A 35 -22.74 -3.73 10.84
CA PRO A 35 -23.84 -4.57 11.29
C PRO A 35 -23.52 -6.07 11.36
N SER A 36 -22.42 -6.51 10.72
CA SER A 36 -21.95 -7.89 10.82
C SER A 36 -21.21 -8.18 12.14
N GLY A 37 -21.06 -7.20 13.03
CA GLY A 37 -20.36 -7.35 14.31
C GLY A 37 -18.85 -7.49 14.15
N VAL A 38 -18.24 -6.67 13.29
CA VAL A 38 -16.80 -6.63 13.08
C VAL A 38 -16.07 -5.90 14.22
N ASP A 39 -14.93 -6.40 14.62
CA ASP A 39 -14.06 -5.81 15.65
C ASP A 39 -13.01 -4.85 15.02
N LEU A 40 -12.63 -5.12 13.78
CA LEU A 40 -11.61 -4.39 13.03
C LEU A 40 -12.05 -4.18 11.58
N VAL A 41 -11.93 -2.95 11.11
CA VAL A 41 -12.12 -2.59 9.69
C VAL A 41 -10.82 -1.99 9.16
N VAL A 42 -10.36 -2.45 7.99
CA VAL A 42 -9.15 -1.95 7.35
C VAL A 42 -9.47 -1.41 5.96
N LEU A 43 -9.08 -0.16 5.72
CA LEU A 43 -9.22 0.56 4.46
C LEU A 43 -7.94 0.41 3.61
N PRO A 44 -8.01 0.53 2.27
CA PRO A 44 -6.84 0.43 1.41
C PRO A 44 -5.91 1.63 1.54
N GLU A 45 -4.72 1.50 0.97
CA GLU A 45 -3.70 2.53 0.90
C GLU A 45 -4.22 3.78 0.19
N LEU A 46 -3.96 4.97 0.79
CA LEU A 46 -4.37 6.29 0.30
C LEU A 46 -5.90 6.37 0.03
N PHE A 47 -6.69 5.74 0.91
CA PHE A 47 -8.14 5.62 0.73
C PHE A 47 -8.84 6.97 0.58
N ASN A 48 -8.29 8.04 1.18
CA ASN A 48 -8.88 9.38 1.23
C ASN A 48 -8.63 10.23 -0.02
N THR A 49 -7.68 9.84 -0.89
CA THR A 49 -7.31 10.61 -2.09
C THR A 49 -7.38 9.79 -3.37
N GLY A 50 -7.25 8.47 -3.27
CA GLY A 50 -6.95 7.59 -4.40
C GLY A 50 -5.45 7.53 -4.66
N TYR A 51 -5.04 6.66 -5.61
CA TYR A 51 -3.66 6.35 -5.90
C TYR A 51 -3.26 6.83 -7.30
N GLY A 52 -2.10 7.47 -7.42
CA GLY A 52 -1.53 7.91 -8.68
C GLY A 52 -0.37 8.88 -8.48
N TYR A 53 0.26 9.28 -9.59
CA TYR A 53 1.43 10.14 -9.59
C TYR A 53 1.08 11.51 -10.21
N THR A 54 0.80 12.49 -9.36
CA THR A 54 0.45 13.84 -9.78
C THR A 54 1.05 14.88 -8.81
N ALA A 55 1.35 16.08 -9.31
CA ALA A 55 1.83 17.17 -8.47
C ALA A 55 0.82 17.60 -7.40
N GLU A 56 -0.47 17.40 -7.65
CA GLU A 56 -1.54 17.67 -6.69
C GLU A 56 -1.45 16.81 -5.41
N ASN A 57 -0.69 15.70 -5.42
CA ASN A 57 -0.45 14.89 -4.23
C ASN A 57 0.15 15.70 -3.09
N PHE A 58 1.02 16.66 -3.41
CA PHE A 58 1.63 17.53 -2.41
C PHE A 58 0.58 18.39 -1.70
N GLN A 59 -0.44 18.89 -2.43
CA GLN A 59 -1.53 19.71 -1.88
C GLN A 59 -2.58 18.89 -1.14
N ARG A 60 -2.64 17.58 -1.38
CA ARG A 60 -3.57 16.65 -0.72
C ARG A 60 -3.05 16.10 0.61
N ALA A 61 -1.79 16.39 0.94
CA ALA A 61 -1.22 15.98 2.21
C ALA A 61 -1.88 16.75 3.35
N GLU A 62 -2.39 16.04 4.35
CA GLU A 62 -3.08 16.60 5.51
C GLU A 62 -2.19 16.55 6.76
N PRO A 63 -2.28 17.53 7.67
CA PRO A 63 -1.68 17.42 8.99
C PRO A 63 -2.46 16.41 9.86
N LEU A 64 -1.91 16.03 11.03
CA LEU A 64 -2.62 15.19 12.01
C LEU A 64 -3.95 15.79 12.51
N SER A 65 -4.15 17.10 12.36
CA SER A 65 -5.42 17.79 12.63
C SER A 65 -6.36 17.83 11.43
N GLY A 66 -6.03 17.12 10.33
CA GLY A 66 -6.78 17.14 9.08
C GLY A 66 -8.10 16.37 9.15
N GLN A 67 -8.94 16.58 8.11
CA GLN A 67 -10.30 16.04 8.06
C GLN A 67 -10.32 14.50 8.03
N THR A 68 -9.36 13.87 7.34
CA THR A 68 -9.30 12.40 7.27
C THR A 68 -8.97 11.79 8.62
N VAL A 69 -8.04 12.40 9.37
CA VAL A 69 -7.66 11.93 10.71
C VAL A 69 -8.84 12.08 11.69
N ALA A 70 -9.56 13.21 11.64
CA ALA A 70 -10.77 13.43 12.43
C ALA A 70 -11.83 12.38 12.09
N TRP A 71 -12.12 12.16 10.80
CA TRP A 71 -13.08 11.17 10.34
C TRP A 71 -12.74 9.74 10.81
N LEU A 72 -11.46 9.30 10.67
CA LEU A 72 -11.03 7.97 11.15
C LEU A 72 -11.31 7.79 12.64
N LYS A 73 -10.97 8.81 13.45
CA LYS A 73 -11.22 8.80 14.89
C LYS A 73 -12.70 8.74 15.24
N GLU A 74 -13.47 9.64 14.65
CA GLU A 74 -14.92 9.76 14.92
C GLU A 74 -15.65 8.48 14.52
N THR A 75 -15.37 7.92 13.35
CA THR A 75 -15.95 6.67 12.86
C THR A 75 -15.59 5.47 13.75
N ALA A 76 -14.32 5.36 14.20
CA ALA A 76 -13.90 4.29 15.11
C ALA A 76 -14.65 4.36 16.46
N VAL A 77 -14.79 5.56 17.02
CA VAL A 77 -15.51 5.80 18.29
C VAL A 77 -17.01 5.59 18.13
N GLU A 78 -17.63 6.13 17.07
CA GLU A 78 -19.07 6.01 16.83
C GLU A 78 -19.51 4.56 16.67
N HIS A 79 -18.80 3.80 15.87
CA HIS A 79 -19.13 2.39 15.59
C HIS A 79 -18.53 1.40 16.59
N GLN A 80 -17.75 1.87 17.57
CA GLN A 80 -17.08 1.03 18.59
C GLN A 80 -16.22 -0.08 17.96
N ILE A 81 -15.46 0.26 16.91
CA ILE A 81 -14.57 -0.64 16.17
C ILE A 81 -13.11 -0.12 16.15
N HIS A 82 -12.17 -1.02 15.90
CA HIS A 82 -10.85 -0.59 15.44
C HIS A 82 -10.95 -0.26 13.95
N LEU A 83 -10.39 0.89 13.54
CA LEU A 83 -10.42 1.35 12.15
C LEU A 83 -9.03 1.76 11.71
N ALA A 84 -8.55 1.15 10.62
CA ALA A 84 -7.25 1.46 10.03
C ALA A 84 -7.40 1.98 8.60
N GLY A 85 -6.59 2.99 8.23
CA GLY A 85 -6.52 3.51 6.87
C GLY A 85 -5.27 4.36 6.65
N SER A 86 -4.70 4.36 5.45
CA SER A 86 -3.52 5.17 5.16
C SER A 86 -3.87 6.43 4.35
N LEU A 87 -3.10 7.49 4.59
CA LEU A 87 -3.26 8.81 3.99
C LEU A 87 -1.91 9.47 3.72
N MET A 88 -1.93 10.54 2.91
CA MET A 88 -0.79 11.44 2.76
C MET A 88 -0.73 12.38 3.96
N LEU A 89 0.23 12.17 4.85
CA LEU A 89 0.38 12.92 6.09
C LEU A 89 1.54 13.92 5.99
N LEU A 90 1.23 15.20 6.15
CA LEU A 90 2.23 16.26 6.31
C LEU A 90 2.61 16.38 7.79
N ASP A 91 3.86 16.11 8.11
CA ASP A 91 4.39 16.18 9.46
C ASP A 91 5.89 16.50 9.43
N GLU A 92 6.39 17.32 10.39
CA GLU A 92 7.80 17.70 10.46
C GLU A 92 8.37 18.23 9.13
N GLN A 93 7.56 18.95 8.34
CA GLN A 93 7.92 19.47 7.01
C GLN A 93 8.24 18.39 5.96
N GLU A 94 7.76 17.18 6.15
CA GLU A 94 7.90 16.05 5.23
C GLU A 94 6.52 15.43 4.98
N ILE A 95 6.36 14.72 3.86
CA ILE A 95 5.12 14.01 3.52
C ILE A 95 5.37 12.51 3.62
N TYR A 96 4.52 11.85 4.39
CA TYR A 96 4.56 10.40 4.60
C TYR A 96 3.31 9.74 4.05
N ASN A 97 3.45 8.53 3.54
CA ASN A 97 2.32 7.61 3.41
C ASN A 97 2.16 6.95 4.78
N ALA A 98 1.17 7.41 5.55
CA ALA A 98 1.00 7.05 6.96
C ALA A 98 -0.25 6.19 7.15
N LEU A 99 -0.10 4.99 7.71
CA LEU A 99 -1.19 4.13 8.16
C LEU A 99 -1.53 4.48 9.61
N LEU A 100 -2.75 4.93 9.83
CA LEU A 100 -3.29 5.21 11.15
C LEU A 100 -4.24 4.08 11.56
N LEU A 101 -4.13 3.62 12.80
CA LEU A 101 -5.06 2.72 13.45
C LEU A 101 -5.68 3.45 14.63
N PHE A 102 -7.00 3.56 14.65
CA PHE A 102 -7.76 4.09 15.78
C PHE A 102 -8.48 2.97 16.51
N ALA A 103 -8.48 3.03 17.85
CA ALA A 103 -9.28 2.17 18.71
C ALA A 103 -10.63 2.82 19.05
N PRO A 104 -11.65 2.04 19.54
CA PRO A 104 -12.94 2.55 19.96
C PRO A 104 -12.88 3.65 21.03
N ASP A 105 -11.84 3.67 21.85
CA ASP A 105 -11.60 4.69 22.89
C ASP A 105 -10.89 5.94 22.36
N GLY A 106 -10.61 5.99 21.06
CA GLY A 106 -9.94 7.12 20.39
C GLY A 106 -8.43 7.13 20.48
N ARG A 107 -7.79 6.10 21.08
CA ARG A 107 -6.33 5.93 20.99
C ARG A 107 -5.91 5.72 19.54
N MET A 108 -4.74 6.24 19.17
CA MET A 108 -4.22 6.18 17.82
C MET A 108 -2.78 5.63 17.81
N TRP A 109 -2.50 4.80 16.82
CA TRP A 109 -1.15 4.38 16.45
C TRP A 109 -0.87 4.77 15.00
N ARG A 110 0.38 5.11 14.70
CA ARG A 110 0.84 5.56 13.39
C ARG A 110 2.02 4.72 12.92
N TYR A 111 1.98 4.34 11.66
CA TYR A 111 3.09 3.74 10.94
C TYR A 111 3.33 4.52 9.64
N ASP A 112 4.54 5.01 9.44
CA ASP A 112 4.95 5.65 8.18
C ASP A 112 5.64 4.61 7.30
N LYS A 113 5.22 4.49 6.04
CA LYS A 113 5.76 3.53 5.07
C LYS A 113 7.28 3.58 5.06
N SER A 114 7.93 2.46 5.35
CA SER A 114 9.41 2.40 5.44
C SER A 114 10.05 2.43 4.05
N TYR A 115 9.40 1.80 3.07
CA TYR A 115 9.89 1.66 1.71
C TYR A 115 8.81 2.11 0.69
N PRO A 116 8.60 3.45 0.48
CA PRO A 116 7.79 3.89 -0.65
C PRO A 116 8.32 3.32 -1.95
N TRP A 117 7.42 2.73 -2.76
CA TRP A 117 7.80 2.00 -3.96
C TRP A 117 8.23 2.91 -5.10
N GLY A 118 9.43 2.71 -5.64
CA GLY A 118 9.90 3.33 -6.87
C GLY A 118 9.48 4.80 -7.07
N TRP A 119 8.47 5.03 -7.89
CA TRP A 119 7.96 6.37 -8.21
C TRP A 119 7.21 7.07 -7.06
N GLU A 120 6.73 6.35 -6.06
CA GLU A 120 6.15 6.97 -4.86
C GLU A 120 7.15 7.87 -4.13
N ARG A 121 8.44 7.62 -4.31
CA ARG A 121 9.52 8.46 -3.76
C ARG A 121 9.52 9.91 -4.29
N ALA A 122 8.76 10.19 -5.35
CA ALA A 122 8.51 11.55 -5.80
C ALA A 122 7.59 12.31 -4.84
N TYR A 123 6.82 11.62 -3.99
CA TYR A 123 5.77 12.21 -3.14
C TYR A 123 5.92 11.92 -1.66
N PHE A 124 6.61 10.84 -1.30
CA PHE A 124 6.68 10.36 0.09
C PHE A 124 8.11 10.17 0.58
N ARG A 125 8.34 10.63 1.81
CA ARG A 125 9.50 10.25 2.62
C ARG A 125 9.30 8.85 3.19
N GLY A 126 10.34 8.01 3.17
CA GLY A 126 10.34 6.76 3.92
C GLY A 126 10.83 6.99 5.36
N ARG A 127 10.15 6.40 6.35
CA ARG A 127 10.60 6.40 7.75
C ARG A 127 10.88 4.96 8.19
N LYS A 128 12.13 4.65 8.47
CA LYS A 128 12.53 3.28 8.88
C LYS A 128 12.01 2.94 10.28
N GLY A 129 11.61 1.70 10.45
CA GLY A 129 11.14 1.16 11.71
C GLY A 129 9.87 0.33 11.55
N ILE A 130 9.34 -0.12 12.67
CA ILE A 130 8.06 -0.81 12.77
C ILE A 130 7.18 -0.12 13.79
N THR A 131 5.87 -0.34 13.70
CA THR A 131 4.91 0.05 14.75
C THR A 131 4.18 -1.20 15.21
N VAL A 132 4.19 -1.42 16.53
CA VAL A 132 3.36 -2.41 17.20
C VAL A 132 2.29 -1.62 17.97
N ALA A 133 1.04 -1.77 17.57
CA ALA A 133 -0.10 -1.14 18.22
C ALA A 133 -0.61 -2.04 19.35
N GLU A 134 -0.42 -1.63 20.59
CA GLU A 134 -0.91 -2.36 21.77
C GLU A 134 -2.40 -2.08 21.96
N THR A 135 -3.24 -3.01 21.49
CA THR A 135 -4.70 -2.88 21.50
C THR A 135 -5.36 -3.95 22.36
N ASP A 136 -6.65 -3.79 22.63
CA ASP A 136 -7.49 -4.82 23.27
C ASP A 136 -7.79 -6.01 22.34
N LEU A 137 -7.54 -5.89 21.01
CA LEU A 137 -7.53 -7.03 20.09
C LEU A 137 -6.22 -7.83 20.11
N GLY A 138 -5.21 -7.35 20.83
CA GLY A 138 -3.85 -7.86 20.87
C GLY A 138 -2.87 -6.85 20.24
N ASP A 139 -1.61 -7.23 20.16
CA ASP A 139 -0.58 -6.39 19.57
C ASP A 139 -0.59 -6.52 18.05
N ILE A 140 -0.84 -5.42 17.37
CA ILE A 140 -1.04 -5.38 15.92
C ILE A 140 0.18 -4.75 15.24
N GLY A 141 0.77 -5.48 14.30
CA GLY A 141 1.81 -4.96 13.42
C GLY A 141 1.22 -4.23 12.20
N LEU A 142 1.82 -3.12 11.80
CA LEU A 142 1.35 -2.27 10.71
C LEU A 142 2.36 -2.26 9.56
N MET A 143 1.90 -2.47 8.32
CA MET A 143 2.70 -2.37 7.09
C MET A 143 1.91 -1.71 5.97
N ILE A 144 2.62 -1.10 5.01
CA ILE A 144 2.02 -0.53 3.81
C ILE A 144 2.67 -1.12 2.56
N CYS A 145 1.88 -1.82 1.75
CA CYS A 145 2.16 -2.19 0.35
C CYS A 145 3.57 -2.80 0.14
N TRP A 146 4.51 -2.07 -0.51
CA TRP A 146 5.86 -2.53 -0.83
C TRP A 146 6.71 -2.91 0.38
N ASP A 147 6.36 -2.46 1.59
CA ASP A 147 7.02 -2.90 2.83
C ASP A 147 7.00 -4.42 2.98
N THR A 148 5.94 -5.08 2.48
CA THR A 148 5.79 -6.54 2.52
C THR A 148 6.86 -7.30 1.73
N ALA A 149 7.52 -6.66 0.75
CA ALA A 149 8.65 -7.23 0.04
C ALA A 149 9.90 -7.39 0.93
N HIS A 150 9.97 -6.62 2.02
CA HIS A 150 11.16 -6.50 2.87
C HIS A 150 11.13 -7.48 4.04
N ARG A 151 11.77 -8.63 3.89
CA ARG A 151 11.88 -9.68 4.91
C ARG A 151 12.38 -9.18 6.27
N ASN A 152 13.24 -8.17 6.29
CA ASN A 152 13.74 -7.58 7.52
C ASN A 152 12.65 -6.87 8.36
N LEU A 153 11.59 -6.31 7.74
CA LEU A 153 10.46 -5.77 8.48
C LEU A 153 9.65 -6.89 9.13
N TRP A 154 9.31 -7.95 8.38
CA TRP A 154 8.63 -9.12 8.94
C TRP A 154 9.39 -9.70 10.13
N ARG A 155 10.73 -9.80 10.03
CA ARG A 155 11.58 -10.28 11.12
C ARG A 155 11.51 -9.40 12.36
N GLN A 156 11.36 -8.10 12.21
CA GLN A 156 11.23 -7.19 13.35
C GLN A 156 9.90 -7.36 14.09
N TYR A 157 8.86 -7.88 13.43
CA TYR A 157 7.56 -8.22 14.05
C TYR A 157 7.55 -9.60 14.74
N ALA A 158 8.47 -10.49 14.41
CA ALA A 158 8.53 -11.83 14.98
C ALA A 158 8.56 -11.80 16.51
N GLY A 159 7.73 -12.61 17.15
CA GLY A 159 7.57 -12.67 18.61
C GLY A 159 6.98 -11.42 19.26
N ARG A 160 6.49 -10.43 18.47
CA ARG A 160 6.05 -9.13 18.99
C ARG A 160 4.59 -8.80 18.71
N VAL A 161 3.95 -9.49 17.79
CA VAL A 161 2.59 -9.20 17.34
C VAL A 161 1.68 -10.42 17.44
N ASN A 162 0.37 -10.16 17.45
CA ASN A 162 -0.68 -11.17 17.42
C ASN A 162 -1.50 -11.13 16.11
N LEU A 163 -1.40 -10.02 15.36
CA LEU A 163 -2.11 -9.76 14.11
C LEU A 163 -1.29 -8.81 13.23
N MET A 164 -1.40 -8.93 11.91
CA MET A 164 -0.83 -7.96 10.96
C MET A 164 -1.92 -7.23 10.18
N ILE A 165 -1.77 -5.92 10.05
CA ILE A 165 -2.53 -5.08 9.11
C ILE A 165 -1.60 -4.67 7.97
N ILE A 166 -2.04 -4.91 6.72
CA ILE A 166 -1.34 -4.56 5.50
C ILE A 166 -2.28 -3.74 4.62
N SER A 167 -2.07 -2.42 4.57
CA SER A 167 -2.83 -1.52 3.72
C SER A 167 -2.08 -1.34 2.40
N SER A 168 -2.70 -1.64 1.24
CA SER A 168 -2.01 -1.63 -0.04
C SER A 168 -2.87 -1.03 -1.16
N CYS A 169 -2.21 -0.60 -2.25
CA CYS A 169 -2.84 -0.21 -3.50
C CYS A 169 -1.85 -0.40 -4.67
N PRO A 170 -1.36 -1.64 -4.91
CA PRO A 170 -0.28 -1.88 -5.85
C PRO A 170 -0.77 -1.89 -7.29
N PRO A 171 -0.20 -1.04 -8.19
CA PRO A 171 -0.40 -1.19 -9.63
C PRO A 171 0.01 -2.57 -10.11
N ASP A 172 -0.81 -3.18 -10.99
CA ASP A 172 -0.49 -4.48 -11.56
C ASP A 172 0.53 -4.36 -12.71
N VAL A 173 1.77 -4.67 -12.39
CA VAL A 173 2.85 -4.69 -13.37
C VAL A 173 2.89 -5.97 -14.23
N THR A 174 1.84 -6.79 -14.21
CA THR A 174 1.75 -7.96 -15.11
C THR A 174 1.59 -7.50 -16.55
N ASN A 175 0.71 -6.52 -16.79
CA ASN A 175 0.43 -5.97 -18.12
C ASN A 175 0.36 -4.44 -18.12
N PRO A 176 1.38 -3.72 -17.60
CA PRO A 176 1.38 -2.28 -17.64
C PRO A 176 1.59 -1.80 -19.07
N THR A 177 0.94 -0.71 -19.43
CA THR A 177 1.15 -0.04 -20.71
C THR A 177 1.73 1.34 -20.46
N PHE A 178 2.88 1.62 -21.06
CA PHE A 178 3.49 2.94 -21.08
C PHE A 178 3.10 3.62 -22.40
N ILE A 179 2.39 4.74 -22.31
CA ILE A 179 1.83 5.47 -23.46
C ILE A 179 2.64 6.74 -23.66
N PHE A 180 3.12 6.92 -24.87
CA PHE A 180 3.89 8.11 -25.30
C PHE A 180 2.98 9.12 -26.01
N GLU A 181 3.43 10.37 -26.14
CA GLU A 181 2.66 11.46 -26.72
C GLU A 181 2.21 11.19 -28.17
N ASN A 182 3.03 10.49 -28.94
CA ASN A 182 2.69 10.10 -30.31
C ASN A 182 1.69 8.93 -30.40
N GLY A 183 1.18 8.43 -29.25
CA GLY A 183 0.23 7.31 -29.18
C GLY A 183 0.89 5.93 -29.17
N ASP A 184 2.22 5.83 -29.29
CA ASP A 184 2.93 4.55 -29.18
C ASP A 184 2.76 3.97 -27.78
N LYS A 185 2.59 2.63 -27.74
CA LYS A 185 2.46 1.86 -26.51
C LYS A 185 3.64 0.92 -26.33
N VAL A 186 4.19 0.91 -25.13
CA VAL A 186 5.28 0.01 -24.71
C VAL A 186 4.80 -0.80 -23.52
N THR A 187 5.10 -2.09 -23.49
CA THR A 187 4.76 -3.02 -22.41
C THR A 187 6.02 -3.66 -21.84
N LEU A 188 5.88 -4.45 -20.77
CA LEU A 188 7.03 -5.18 -20.23
C LEU A 188 7.65 -6.19 -21.23
N ASP A 189 6.91 -6.65 -22.23
CA ASP A 189 7.47 -7.52 -23.28
C ASP A 189 8.58 -6.81 -24.08
N ASP A 190 8.52 -5.49 -24.15
CA ASP A 190 9.52 -4.66 -24.79
C ASP A 190 10.84 -4.57 -24.01
N PHE A 191 10.84 -4.97 -22.73
CA PHE A 191 12.03 -5.06 -21.89
C PHE A 191 12.72 -6.44 -21.94
N GLY A 192 12.28 -7.31 -22.84
CA GLY A 192 12.91 -8.62 -23.07
C GLY A 192 12.90 -9.51 -21.80
N LYS A 193 14.07 -10.08 -21.45
CA LYS A 193 14.18 -10.98 -20.29
C LYS A 193 13.86 -10.31 -18.97
N VAL A 194 14.23 -9.05 -18.79
CA VAL A 194 13.94 -8.29 -17.56
C VAL A 194 12.46 -8.06 -17.40
N GLY A 195 11.76 -7.67 -18.47
CA GLY A 195 10.31 -7.51 -18.42
C GLY A 195 9.59 -8.80 -18.02
N LYS A 196 10.01 -9.95 -18.57
CA LYS A 196 9.45 -11.25 -18.19
C LYS A 196 9.62 -11.58 -16.70
N LEU A 197 10.76 -11.21 -16.11
CA LEU A 197 11.02 -11.41 -14.68
C LEU A 197 10.12 -10.51 -13.82
N LEU A 198 9.77 -9.31 -14.30
CA LEU A 198 8.96 -8.35 -13.54
C LEU A 198 7.46 -8.64 -13.59
N LYS A 199 6.95 -9.28 -14.66
CA LYS A 199 5.51 -9.50 -14.89
C LYS A 199 4.75 -10.10 -13.71
N ASN A 200 5.33 -11.03 -12.97
CA ASN A 200 4.64 -11.75 -11.89
C ASN A 200 4.90 -11.17 -10.49
N THR A 201 5.63 -10.05 -10.39
CA THR A 201 6.08 -9.56 -9.07
C THR A 201 4.91 -9.18 -8.15
N GLY A 202 3.86 -8.56 -8.67
CA GLY A 202 2.68 -8.22 -7.88
C GLY A 202 1.98 -9.46 -7.32
N ARG A 203 1.68 -10.44 -8.16
CA ARG A 203 1.03 -11.70 -7.74
C ARG A 203 1.90 -12.50 -6.77
N LEU A 204 3.22 -12.57 -7.00
CA LEU A 204 4.15 -13.25 -6.09
C LEU A 204 4.21 -12.56 -4.72
N LEU A 205 4.26 -11.22 -4.70
CA LEU A 205 4.34 -10.45 -3.47
C LEU A 205 3.05 -10.53 -2.67
N PHE A 206 1.94 -10.07 -3.24
CA PHE A 206 0.67 -9.91 -2.54
C PHE A 206 -0.12 -11.22 -2.43
N GLY A 207 0.13 -12.18 -3.31
CA GLY A 207 -0.44 -13.53 -3.23
C GLY A 207 0.38 -14.45 -2.33
N GLU A 208 1.57 -14.85 -2.79
CA GLU A 208 2.34 -15.92 -2.15
C GLU A 208 3.20 -15.47 -0.97
N MET A 209 4.00 -14.38 -1.16
CA MET A 209 4.95 -13.97 -0.12
C MET A 209 4.25 -13.50 1.15
N VAL A 210 3.17 -12.74 1.04
CA VAL A 210 2.39 -12.30 2.22
C VAL A 210 1.88 -13.52 2.98
N ASN A 211 1.30 -14.51 2.30
CA ASN A 211 0.79 -15.72 2.94
C ASN A 211 1.92 -16.52 3.63
N GLN A 212 3.06 -16.70 2.96
CA GLN A 212 4.22 -17.39 3.52
C GLN A 212 4.81 -16.68 4.74
N GLN A 213 4.90 -15.34 4.71
CA GLN A 213 5.41 -14.57 5.84
C GLN A 213 4.40 -14.56 7.00
N THR A 214 3.10 -14.52 6.71
CA THR A 214 2.02 -14.65 7.71
C THR A 214 2.12 -16.00 8.43
N ALA A 215 2.23 -17.10 7.68
CA ALA A 215 2.43 -18.45 8.24
C ALA A 215 3.72 -18.53 9.05
N TRP A 216 4.80 -17.91 8.58
CA TRP A 216 6.07 -17.89 9.30
C TRP A 216 5.98 -17.13 10.62
N LEU A 217 5.26 -16.00 10.67
CA LEU A 217 4.99 -15.27 11.92
C LEU A 217 4.07 -16.04 12.85
N GLY A 218 3.24 -16.97 12.34
CA GLY A 218 2.24 -17.70 13.12
C GLY A 218 1.09 -16.82 13.63
N VAL A 219 0.78 -15.71 12.93
CA VAL A 219 -0.30 -14.78 13.30
C VAL A 219 -1.16 -14.47 12.08
N PRO A 220 -2.49 -14.22 12.23
CA PRO A 220 -3.33 -13.86 11.11
C PRO A 220 -2.94 -12.49 10.52
N ALA A 221 -3.36 -12.26 9.28
CA ALA A 221 -3.16 -10.98 8.60
C ALA A 221 -4.41 -10.55 7.84
N VAL A 222 -4.67 -9.25 7.83
CA VAL A 222 -5.61 -8.60 6.92
C VAL A 222 -4.83 -7.76 5.94
N GLN A 223 -5.07 -7.99 4.65
CA GLN A 223 -4.50 -7.22 3.55
C GLN A 223 -5.62 -6.57 2.76
N THR A 224 -5.53 -5.27 2.54
CA THR A 224 -6.46 -4.52 1.68
C THR A 224 -5.76 -4.08 0.40
N VAL A 225 -6.54 -3.89 -0.66
CA VAL A 225 -6.06 -3.35 -1.95
C VAL A 225 -7.11 -2.42 -2.53
N GLY A 226 -6.64 -1.44 -3.31
CA GLY A 226 -7.51 -0.67 -4.17
C GLY A 226 -7.98 -1.48 -5.39
N SER A 227 -9.09 -1.09 -6.00
CA SER A 227 -9.62 -1.66 -7.24
C SER A 227 -9.68 -0.62 -8.36
N GLY A 228 -9.99 -1.09 -9.56
CA GLY A 228 -10.17 -0.26 -10.74
C GLY A 228 -8.94 -0.19 -11.64
N HIS A 229 -8.90 0.86 -12.46
CA HIS A 229 -7.90 1.07 -13.49
C HIS A 229 -7.22 2.40 -13.30
N ILE A 230 -5.89 2.42 -13.27
CA ILE A 230 -5.10 3.63 -13.11
C ILE A 230 -4.56 4.11 -14.46
N ARG A 231 -4.66 5.42 -14.68
CA ARG A 231 -3.87 6.12 -15.70
C ARG A 231 -3.20 7.33 -15.04
N THR A 232 -1.86 7.34 -15.05
CA THR A 232 -1.09 8.35 -14.33
C THR A 232 0.20 8.70 -15.04
N ALA A 233 0.69 9.93 -14.87
CA ALA A 233 1.98 10.34 -15.40
C ALA A 233 3.13 9.62 -14.67
N ILE A 234 4.22 9.34 -15.38
CA ILE A 234 5.46 8.87 -14.74
C ILE A 234 6.23 10.09 -14.22
N PRO A 235 6.45 10.21 -12.90
CA PRO A 235 7.22 11.31 -12.35
C PRO A 235 8.67 11.23 -12.85
N ASN A 236 9.24 12.39 -13.23
CA ASN A 236 10.57 12.47 -13.84
C ASN A 236 10.74 11.45 -14.99
N GLY A 237 9.77 11.41 -15.90
CA GLY A 237 9.63 10.37 -16.91
C GLY A 237 10.85 10.21 -17.80
N LEU A 238 11.52 11.33 -18.18
CA LEU A 238 12.74 11.28 -18.99
C LEU A 238 13.87 10.51 -18.28
N LEU A 239 14.13 10.79 -17.00
CA LEU A 239 15.19 10.07 -16.25
C LEU A 239 14.76 8.63 -15.95
N SER A 240 13.47 8.39 -15.69
CA SER A 240 12.92 7.04 -15.57
C SER A 240 13.15 6.24 -16.84
N LEU A 241 12.91 6.82 -18.02
CA LEU A 241 13.15 6.20 -19.32
C LEU A 241 14.66 5.92 -19.56
N ILE A 242 15.51 6.89 -19.26
CA ILE A 242 16.97 6.73 -19.38
C ILE A 242 17.46 5.56 -18.53
N SER A 243 16.94 5.39 -17.30
CA SER A 243 17.32 4.29 -16.41
C SER A 243 16.96 2.90 -16.95
N CYS A 244 16.02 2.83 -17.90
CA CYS A 244 15.60 1.59 -18.55
C CYS A 244 16.46 1.23 -19.78
N LEU A 245 17.20 2.18 -20.38
CA LEU A 245 17.96 1.94 -21.62
C LEU A 245 18.99 0.80 -21.54
N PRO A 246 19.68 0.54 -20.41
CA PRO A 246 20.59 -0.58 -20.31
C PRO A 246 19.92 -1.95 -20.56
N VAL A 247 18.64 -2.09 -20.26
CA VAL A 247 17.85 -3.33 -20.41
C VAL A 247 16.92 -3.30 -21.62
N ALA A 248 16.61 -2.11 -22.14
CA ALA A 248 15.71 -1.91 -23.28
C ALA A 248 16.21 -0.77 -24.19
N PRO A 249 17.37 -0.92 -24.88
CA PRO A 249 17.99 0.17 -25.66
C PRO A 249 17.10 0.69 -26.82
N LYS A 250 16.17 -0.12 -27.31
CA LYS A 250 15.20 0.31 -28.35
C LYS A 250 14.27 1.44 -27.88
N LEU A 251 14.15 1.67 -26.58
CA LEU A 251 13.38 2.77 -26.01
C LEU A 251 14.05 4.14 -26.22
N MET A 252 15.29 4.20 -26.69
CA MET A 252 16.02 5.42 -26.97
C MET A 252 15.25 6.37 -27.93
N LYS A 253 14.49 5.82 -28.87
CA LYS A 253 13.67 6.60 -29.82
C LYS A 253 12.58 7.46 -29.14
N TYR A 254 12.22 7.13 -27.88
CA TYR A 254 11.21 7.86 -27.13
C TYR A 254 11.76 8.91 -26.17
N LEU A 255 13.08 9.11 -26.12
CA LEU A 255 13.69 10.14 -25.25
C LEU A 255 13.10 11.55 -25.45
N PRO A 256 12.78 12.01 -26.69
CA PRO A 256 12.15 13.31 -26.88
C PRO A 256 10.77 13.46 -26.19
N GLN A 257 10.09 12.35 -25.93
CA GLN A 257 8.76 12.30 -25.30
C GLN A 257 8.82 11.84 -23.83
N GLY A 258 10.03 11.75 -23.24
CA GLY A 258 10.23 11.20 -21.91
C GLY A 258 9.44 11.88 -20.80
N ASN A 259 9.14 13.17 -20.92
CA ASN A 259 8.41 13.93 -19.89
C ASN A 259 6.88 13.77 -19.96
N SER A 260 6.34 13.15 -21.01
CA SER A 260 4.89 12.99 -21.23
C SER A 260 4.40 11.53 -21.08
N ILE A 261 5.25 10.64 -20.58
CA ILE A 261 4.92 9.20 -20.44
C ILE A 261 3.78 9.02 -19.44
N GLN A 262 2.75 8.28 -19.85
CA GLN A 262 1.66 7.83 -18.99
C GLN A 262 1.80 6.33 -18.71
N LEU A 263 1.55 5.92 -17.47
CA LEU A 263 1.36 4.53 -17.08
C LEU A 263 -0.14 4.22 -17.05
N GLU A 264 -0.53 3.12 -17.64
CA GLU A 264 -1.89 2.60 -17.61
C GLU A 264 -1.86 1.12 -17.21
N CYS A 265 -2.58 0.75 -16.15
CA CYS A 265 -2.73 -0.64 -15.69
C CYS A 265 -3.88 -0.78 -14.69
N ASP A 266 -4.24 -2.02 -14.36
CA ASP A 266 -5.14 -2.35 -13.26
C ASP A 266 -4.37 -2.40 -11.93
N PHE A 267 -5.08 -2.71 -10.83
CA PHE A 267 -4.46 -3.01 -9.54
C PHE A 267 -4.34 -4.51 -9.30
N VAL A 268 -3.37 -4.90 -8.48
CA VAL A 268 -3.16 -6.32 -8.14
C VAL A 268 -4.32 -6.82 -7.27
N GLN A 269 -4.83 -8.03 -7.54
CA GLN A 269 -5.74 -8.72 -6.62
C GLN A 269 -5.02 -9.04 -5.30
N GLY A 270 -5.75 -8.95 -4.19
CA GLY A 270 -5.17 -9.26 -2.89
C GLY A 270 -5.88 -8.64 -1.69
N CYS A 271 -7.12 -8.15 -1.85
CA CYS A 271 -7.95 -7.77 -0.71
C CYS A 271 -8.46 -9.04 -0.02
N LYS A 272 -7.82 -9.45 1.10
CA LYS A 272 -8.00 -10.76 1.71
C LYS A 272 -7.73 -10.76 3.21
N ILE A 273 -8.23 -11.82 3.87
CA ILE A 273 -7.94 -12.15 5.26
C ILE A 273 -7.29 -13.54 5.29
N VAL A 274 -6.17 -13.66 5.98
CA VAL A 274 -5.32 -14.86 6.05
C VAL A 274 -5.21 -15.32 7.50
N ASP A 275 -5.32 -16.61 7.77
CA ASP A 275 -5.12 -17.16 9.11
C ASP A 275 -3.63 -17.29 9.50
N SER A 276 -3.38 -17.72 10.73
CA SER A 276 -2.02 -17.90 11.26
C SER A 276 -1.18 -18.96 10.53
N ASP A 277 -1.82 -19.83 9.76
CA ASP A 277 -1.15 -20.89 8.98
C ASP A 277 -0.88 -20.45 7.53
N GLY A 278 -1.29 -19.21 7.18
CA GLY A 278 -1.14 -18.64 5.84
C GLY A 278 -2.25 -19.03 4.87
N ASN A 279 -3.35 -19.62 5.35
CA ASN A 279 -4.48 -19.96 4.50
C ASN A 279 -5.39 -18.77 4.30
N VAL A 280 -5.76 -18.49 3.06
CA VAL A 280 -6.72 -17.45 2.72
C VAL A 280 -8.11 -17.86 3.18
N GLN A 281 -8.68 -17.11 4.13
CA GLN A 281 -10.03 -17.34 4.66
C GLN A 281 -11.09 -16.72 3.73
N THR A 282 -10.77 -15.59 3.14
CA THR A 282 -11.60 -14.90 2.14
C THR A 282 -10.74 -13.96 1.32
N GLU A 283 -11.10 -13.76 0.05
CA GLU A 283 -10.43 -12.85 -0.88
C GLU A 283 -11.44 -12.27 -1.86
N LEU A 284 -11.27 -11.00 -2.24
CA LEU A 284 -12.07 -10.31 -3.24
C LEU A 284 -11.36 -10.34 -4.60
N GLU A 285 -12.15 -10.48 -5.67
CA GLU A 285 -11.69 -10.25 -7.03
C GLU A 285 -11.71 -8.76 -7.37
N GLN A 286 -10.78 -8.30 -8.20
CA GLN A 286 -10.73 -6.91 -8.66
C GLN A 286 -12.04 -6.48 -9.36
N ALA A 287 -12.66 -7.36 -10.13
CA ALA A 287 -13.90 -7.11 -10.84
C ALA A 287 -15.12 -6.81 -9.94
N GLN A 288 -15.03 -7.14 -8.64
CA GLN A 288 -16.10 -6.82 -7.67
C GLN A 288 -16.18 -5.32 -7.32
N GLY A 289 -15.14 -4.54 -7.67
CA GLY A 289 -15.13 -3.08 -7.46
C GLY A 289 -15.15 -2.69 -5.99
N GLU A 290 -15.89 -1.63 -5.65
CA GLU A 290 -16.02 -1.15 -4.27
C GLU A 290 -16.91 -2.06 -3.44
N THR A 291 -16.29 -2.82 -2.54
CA THR A 291 -16.97 -3.77 -1.65
C THR A 291 -16.09 -4.14 -0.46
N PHE A 292 -16.51 -5.08 0.35
CA PHE A 292 -15.72 -5.61 1.47
C PHE A 292 -15.90 -7.11 1.60
N THR A 293 -14.96 -7.74 2.29
CA THR A 293 -15.06 -9.15 2.72
C THR A 293 -14.83 -9.25 4.22
N ILE A 294 -15.44 -10.26 4.85
CA ILE A 294 -15.35 -10.47 6.29
C ILE A 294 -14.93 -11.91 6.58
N ALA A 295 -14.02 -12.07 7.54
CA ALA A 295 -13.74 -13.36 8.13
C ALA A 295 -13.52 -13.25 9.64
N GLU A 296 -13.79 -14.34 10.37
CA GLU A 296 -13.40 -14.51 11.75
C GLU A 296 -12.05 -15.24 11.77
N VAL A 297 -11.08 -14.70 12.48
CA VAL A 297 -9.75 -15.30 12.66
C VAL A 297 -9.46 -15.55 14.13
N VAL A 298 -8.65 -16.57 14.38
CA VAL A 298 -8.15 -16.86 15.72
C VAL A 298 -6.85 -16.12 15.94
N VAL A 299 -6.82 -15.26 16.94
CA VAL A 299 -5.63 -14.51 17.35
C VAL A 299 -4.95 -15.27 18.49
N PRO A 300 -3.66 -15.63 18.37
CA PRO A 300 -2.95 -16.32 19.43
C PRO A 300 -2.79 -15.45 20.67
N ASP A 301 -3.05 -16.00 21.86
CA ASP A 301 -2.88 -15.26 23.12
C ASP A 301 -1.39 -15.00 23.44
N LYS A 302 -0.52 -15.88 23.00
CA LYS A 302 0.94 -15.77 23.24
C LYS A 302 1.66 -15.42 21.95
N LYS A 303 2.54 -14.45 22.04
CA LYS A 303 3.49 -14.12 21.00
C LYS A 303 4.63 -15.15 21.05
N THR A 304 4.84 -15.88 19.97
CA THR A 304 5.90 -16.89 19.84
C THR A 304 6.88 -16.48 18.75
N GLU A 305 8.16 -16.66 19.03
CA GLU A 305 9.19 -16.52 18.00
C GLU A 305 9.02 -17.67 16.98
N PRO A 306 9.15 -17.37 15.68
CA PRO A 306 9.11 -18.42 14.66
C PRO A 306 10.23 -19.44 14.85
N GLU A 307 9.88 -20.72 14.87
CA GLU A 307 10.84 -21.82 15.04
C GLU A 307 11.55 -22.18 13.72
N SER A 308 10.91 -21.91 12.58
CA SER A 308 11.44 -22.23 11.26
C SER A 308 12.24 -21.06 10.64
N PRO A 309 13.16 -21.35 9.69
CA PRO A 309 13.82 -20.30 8.94
C PRO A 309 12.82 -19.46 8.14
N GLN A 310 13.02 -18.13 8.15
CA GLN A 310 12.16 -17.20 7.41
C GLN A 310 12.15 -17.53 5.91
N PRO A 311 10.96 -17.59 5.26
CA PRO A 311 10.84 -17.79 3.82
C PRO A 311 11.69 -16.81 3.02
N LYS A 312 12.28 -17.27 1.93
CA LYS A 312 13.08 -16.42 1.03
C LYS A 312 12.17 -15.51 0.21
N SER A 313 12.71 -14.39 -0.27
CA SER A 313 12.01 -13.57 -1.24
C SER A 313 11.79 -14.34 -2.55
N LEU A 314 10.61 -14.22 -3.11
CA LEU A 314 10.25 -14.73 -4.44
C LEU A 314 10.52 -13.69 -5.53
N LEU A 315 10.79 -12.43 -5.16
CA LEU A 315 11.01 -11.35 -6.12
C LEU A 315 12.43 -11.36 -6.66
N PRO A 316 12.60 -11.06 -7.95
CA PRO A 316 13.92 -10.94 -8.55
C PRO A 316 14.67 -9.71 -7.97
N GLY A 317 16.01 -9.82 -7.84
CA GLY A 317 16.83 -8.74 -7.29
C GLY A 317 16.72 -7.40 -8.03
N ILE A 318 16.38 -7.43 -9.32
CA ILE A 318 16.16 -6.22 -10.12
C ILE A 318 14.96 -5.41 -9.62
N SER A 319 13.94 -6.04 -9.02
CA SER A 319 12.79 -5.34 -8.41
C SER A 319 13.24 -4.46 -7.25
N TYR A 320 14.10 -4.97 -6.38
CA TYR A 320 14.68 -4.18 -5.27
C TYR A 320 15.64 -3.10 -5.76
N LEU A 321 16.52 -3.45 -6.73
CA LEU A 321 17.45 -2.47 -7.29
C LEU A 321 16.71 -1.27 -7.91
N SER A 322 15.67 -1.52 -8.70
CA SER A 322 14.89 -0.45 -9.32
C SER A 322 14.08 0.34 -8.31
N SER A 323 13.34 -0.33 -7.42
CA SER A 323 12.36 0.32 -6.54
C SER A 323 12.97 0.97 -5.30
N ASP A 324 14.11 0.43 -4.79
CA ASP A 324 14.70 0.90 -3.54
C ASP A 324 15.96 1.74 -3.73
N ILE A 325 16.57 1.70 -4.92
CA ILE A 325 17.85 2.40 -5.18
C ILE A 325 17.72 3.36 -6.36
N VAL A 326 17.45 2.84 -7.58
CA VAL A 326 17.53 3.64 -8.81
C VAL A 326 16.43 4.70 -8.84
N LEU A 327 15.16 4.29 -8.80
CA LEU A 327 14.04 5.22 -8.86
C LEU A 327 14.02 6.21 -7.69
N PRO A 328 14.25 5.83 -6.42
CA PRO A 328 14.35 6.79 -5.33
C PRO A 328 15.37 7.92 -5.55
N LEU A 329 16.55 7.59 -6.09
CA LEU A 329 17.56 8.61 -6.42
C LEU A 329 17.07 9.58 -7.49
N LEU A 330 16.38 9.08 -8.52
CA LEU A 330 15.81 9.88 -9.60
C LEU A 330 14.62 10.72 -9.16
N MET A 331 13.86 10.28 -8.16
CA MET A 331 12.67 10.97 -7.65
C MET A 331 12.98 12.05 -6.61
N LEU A 332 14.15 12.01 -5.98
CA LEU A 332 14.51 12.94 -4.91
C LEU A 332 14.39 14.44 -5.28
N PRO A 333 14.79 14.89 -6.49
CA PRO A 333 14.58 16.29 -6.89
C PRO A 333 13.09 16.68 -6.96
N VAL A 334 12.23 15.80 -7.50
CA VAL A 334 10.78 16.03 -7.59
C VAL A 334 10.19 16.17 -6.19
N TYR A 335 10.55 15.26 -5.28
CA TYR A 335 10.10 15.30 -3.90
C TYR A 335 10.48 16.62 -3.20
N ARG A 336 11.76 17.01 -3.28
CA ARG A 336 12.25 18.22 -2.63
C ARG A 336 11.57 19.49 -3.15
N GLN A 337 11.38 19.58 -4.46
CA GLN A 337 10.69 20.71 -5.06
C GLN A 337 9.23 20.80 -4.60
N GLY A 338 8.50 19.67 -4.65
CA GLY A 338 7.08 19.65 -4.28
C GLY A 338 6.84 19.93 -2.79
N VAL A 339 7.66 19.34 -1.89
CA VAL A 339 7.56 19.62 -0.44
C VAL A 339 7.89 21.09 -0.14
N HIS A 340 8.92 21.65 -0.79
CA HIS A 340 9.25 23.07 -0.61
C HIS A 340 8.08 24.00 -0.99
N GLN A 341 7.37 23.72 -2.09
CA GLN A 341 6.20 24.49 -2.51
C GLN A 341 5.08 24.45 -1.47
N VAL A 342 4.77 23.27 -0.93
CA VAL A 342 3.73 23.13 0.12
C VAL A 342 4.09 23.88 1.39
N ILE A 343 5.37 23.82 1.82
CA ILE A 343 5.81 24.48 3.05
C ILE A 343 5.88 26.01 2.86
N ALA A 344 6.28 26.48 1.67
CA ALA A 344 6.31 27.90 1.35
C ALA A 344 4.91 28.52 1.17
N GLY A 345 3.86 27.70 1.05
CA GLY A 345 2.50 28.15 0.80
C GLY A 345 2.27 28.62 -0.63
N GLU A 346 3.08 28.13 -1.60
CA GLU A 346 3.01 28.43 -3.03
C GLU A 346 2.14 27.43 -3.79
#